data_d218fba1e5d74863177e58bbdcdf0ed4
#
_entry.id   d218fba1e5d74863177e58bbdcdf0ed4
#
_cell.length_a   1.000
_cell.length_b   1.000
_cell.length_c   1.000
_cell.angle_alpha   90.00
_cell.angle_beta   90.00
_cell.angle_gamma   90.00
#
_symmetry.space_group_name_H-M   'P 1'
#
loop_
_entity.id
_entity.type
_entity.pdbx_description
1 polymer ?
#
loop_
_entity_poly.entity_id
_entity_poly.type
_entity_poly.pdbx_seq_one_letter_code
_entity_poly.pdbx_strand_id
1 'polypeptide(L)'
;RPFPAGRVPGGGNMAFRRAGLAGYGGFDPTLGRVNGELIGGEENDFFERLLLGGETIWYVPGAVMWHIIPPAKLTGAYFRRLSYNVGVSQRLRAEIHRRLPKTFVLEITKWAATLVLCCTMPPRKSRWLLRMRLEISRGLFTKIKN
;
A
#
# COMPACT_ATOMS: atom_id res chain seq x y z
N ARG A 1 -7.88 -21.18 -1.68
CA ARG A 1 -7.57 -20.79 -3.07
C ARG A 1 -6.39 -19.84 -3.13
N PRO A 2 -5.64 -19.76 -4.24
CA PRO A 2 -4.61 -18.74 -4.41
C PRO A 2 -5.17 -17.33 -4.22
N PHE A 3 -4.36 -16.42 -3.66
CA PHE A 3 -4.73 -15.01 -3.54
C PHE A 3 -4.86 -14.39 -4.95
N PRO A 4 -5.79 -13.44 -5.18
CA PRO A 4 -5.97 -12.85 -6.49
C PRO A 4 -4.68 -12.19 -7.02
N ALA A 5 -4.38 -12.42 -8.30
CA ALA A 5 -3.19 -11.86 -8.93
C ALA A 5 -3.13 -10.33 -8.81
N GLY A 6 -1.95 -9.79 -8.57
CA GLY A 6 -1.71 -8.35 -8.39
C GLY A 6 -2.22 -7.77 -7.06
N ARG A 7 -2.68 -8.60 -6.15
CA ARG A 7 -3.07 -8.21 -4.79
C ARG A 7 -2.21 -8.92 -3.76
N VAL A 8 -2.07 -8.31 -2.59
CA VAL A 8 -1.40 -8.88 -1.42
C VAL A 8 -2.28 -8.71 -0.19
N PRO A 9 -2.20 -9.60 0.81
CA PRO A 9 -2.93 -9.44 2.05
C PRO A 9 -2.45 -8.21 2.83
N GLY A 10 -3.31 -7.69 3.69
CA GLY A 10 -2.91 -6.68 4.68
C GLY A 10 -2.23 -7.33 5.87
N GLY A 11 -1.32 -6.59 6.51
CA GLY A 11 -0.46 -7.07 7.60
C GLY A 11 -1.14 -7.58 8.87
N GLY A 12 -2.44 -7.28 9.04
CA GLY A 12 -3.15 -7.63 10.28
C GLY A 12 -3.60 -9.09 10.39
N ASN A 13 -3.72 -9.82 9.28
CA ASN A 13 -4.21 -11.21 9.27
C ASN A 13 -3.45 -12.05 8.24
N MET A 14 -2.25 -12.47 8.61
CA MET A 14 -1.36 -13.25 7.77
C MET A 14 -0.55 -14.25 8.60
N ALA A 15 -0.18 -15.36 7.99
CA ALA A 15 0.69 -16.36 8.57
C ALA A 15 1.73 -16.81 7.54
N PHE A 16 2.93 -17.11 8.00
CA PHE A 16 4.04 -17.55 7.17
C PHE A 16 4.67 -18.81 7.70
N ARG A 17 5.18 -19.63 6.81
CA ARG A 17 6.13 -20.67 7.21
C ARG A 17 7.46 -19.99 7.59
N ARG A 18 8.05 -20.40 8.72
CA ARG A 18 9.32 -19.83 9.20
C ARG A 18 10.45 -19.94 8.14
N ALA A 19 10.50 -21.04 7.42
CA ALA A 19 11.47 -21.23 6.34
C ALA A 19 11.33 -20.17 5.22
N GLY A 20 10.08 -19.77 4.88
CA GLY A 20 9.84 -18.70 3.90
C GLY A 20 10.36 -17.34 4.37
N LEU A 21 10.18 -16.99 5.67
CA LEU A 21 10.76 -15.77 6.23
C LEU A 21 12.30 -15.76 6.14
N ALA A 22 12.94 -16.85 6.48
CA ALA A 22 14.40 -16.96 6.44
C ALA A 22 14.94 -16.87 5.00
N GLY A 23 14.29 -17.52 4.04
CA GLY A 23 14.74 -17.53 2.64
C GLY A 23 14.60 -16.20 1.90
N TYR A 24 13.66 -15.34 2.32
CA TYR A 24 13.37 -14.06 1.64
C TYR A 24 13.74 -12.82 2.48
N GLY A 25 14.48 -12.95 3.58
CA GLY A 25 15.07 -11.85 4.33
C GLY A 25 14.10 -11.08 5.26
N GLY A 26 12.89 -11.59 5.51
CA GLY A 26 11.94 -10.95 6.43
C GLY A 26 11.36 -9.63 5.94
N PHE A 27 10.89 -8.80 6.88
CA PHE A 27 10.34 -7.47 6.59
C PHE A 27 11.45 -6.42 6.60
N ASP A 28 11.40 -5.47 5.64
CA ASP A 28 12.32 -4.34 5.61
C ASP A 28 11.89 -3.30 6.66
N PRO A 29 12.72 -3.04 7.69
CA PRO A 29 12.39 -2.10 8.75
C PRO A 29 12.31 -0.64 8.26
N THR A 30 12.90 -0.30 7.11
CA THR A 30 12.83 1.05 6.55
C THR A 30 11.46 1.37 5.97
N LEU A 31 10.65 0.35 5.67
CA LEU A 31 9.30 0.46 5.14
C LEU A 31 8.21 0.37 6.23
N GLY A 32 8.59 0.18 7.48
CA GLY A 32 7.67 0.03 8.59
C GLY A 32 7.21 1.36 9.20
N ARG A 33 6.23 1.27 10.10
CA ARG A 33 5.77 2.41 10.90
C ARG A 33 6.74 2.70 12.05
N VAL A 34 7.59 3.68 11.87
CA VAL A 34 8.60 4.09 12.86
C VAL A 34 8.29 5.52 13.33
N ASN A 35 8.47 5.81 14.62
CA ASN A 35 8.38 7.15 15.22
C ASN A 35 7.06 7.90 14.95
N GLY A 36 5.93 7.19 14.91
CA GLY A 36 4.61 7.79 14.66
C GLY A 36 4.34 8.18 13.21
N GLU A 37 5.27 7.92 12.30
CA GLU A 37 5.03 8.05 10.86
C GLU A 37 4.05 6.96 10.39
N LEU A 38 3.22 7.31 9.39
CA LEU A 38 2.27 6.37 8.79
C LEU A 38 2.85 5.70 7.53
N ILE A 39 4.17 5.70 7.41
CA ILE A 39 4.87 4.95 6.37
C ILE A 39 4.57 3.47 6.60
N GLY A 40 4.32 2.75 5.56
CA GLY A 40 4.00 1.33 5.59
C GLY A 40 4.36 0.71 4.25
N GLY A 41 4.10 -0.58 4.10
CA GLY A 41 4.35 -1.28 2.85
C GLY A 41 5.42 -2.35 2.97
N GLU A 42 5.90 -2.59 4.20
CA GLU A 42 6.78 -3.69 4.56
C GLU A 42 6.17 -5.04 4.17
N GLU A 43 4.86 -5.21 4.39
CA GLU A 43 4.15 -6.41 3.95
C GLU A 43 4.08 -6.50 2.42
N ASN A 44 3.80 -5.37 1.76
CA ASN A 44 3.72 -5.34 0.29
C ASN A 44 5.05 -5.69 -0.36
N ASP A 45 6.16 -5.17 0.20
CA ASP A 45 7.52 -5.49 -0.25
C ASP A 45 7.82 -6.97 -0.04
N PHE A 46 7.55 -7.49 1.16
CA PHE A 46 7.80 -8.88 1.49
C PHE A 46 6.99 -9.84 0.60
N PHE A 47 5.69 -9.58 0.41
CA PHE A 47 4.87 -10.38 -0.50
C PHE A 47 5.32 -10.29 -1.97
N GLU A 48 5.81 -9.13 -2.41
CA GLU A 48 6.36 -9.00 -3.75
C GLU A 48 7.59 -9.89 -3.92
N ARG A 49 8.51 -9.93 -2.93
CA ARG A 49 9.68 -10.82 -2.96
C ARG A 49 9.30 -12.29 -2.96
N LEU A 50 8.31 -12.70 -2.17
CA LEU A 50 7.77 -14.06 -2.19
C LEU A 50 7.23 -14.45 -3.57
N LEU A 51 6.40 -13.60 -4.17
CA LEU A 51 5.80 -13.85 -5.49
C LEU A 51 6.86 -13.90 -6.60
N LEU A 52 7.86 -13.03 -6.56
CA LEU A 52 8.99 -13.05 -7.51
C LEU A 52 9.85 -14.30 -7.34
N GLY A 53 9.93 -14.86 -6.15
CA GLY A 53 10.60 -16.12 -5.85
C GLY A 53 9.77 -17.37 -6.20
N GLY A 54 8.57 -17.19 -6.76
CA GLY A 54 7.70 -18.31 -7.18
C GLY A 54 6.80 -18.86 -6.07
N GLU A 55 6.77 -18.20 -4.91
CA GLU A 55 5.89 -18.65 -3.80
C GLU A 55 4.42 -18.34 -4.07
N THR A 56 3.54 -19.13 -3.51
CA THR A 56 2.09 -18.94 -3.63
C THR A 56 1.49 -18.39 -2.34
N ILE A 57 0.78 -17.27 -2.47
CA ILE A 57 0.00 -16.71 -1.37
C ILE A 57 -1.41 -17.33 -1.41
N TRP A 58 -1.84 -17.91 -0.29
CA TRP A 58 -3.14 -18.54 -0.15
C TRP A 58 -4.14 -17.67 0.60
N TYR A 59 -5.33 -17.52 0.05
CA TYR A 59 -6.47 -16.94 0.73
C TYR A 59 -7.22 -18.03 1.51
N VAL A 60 -7.35 -17.83 2.82
CA VAL A 60 -8.05 -18.73 3.74
C VAL A 60 -9.34 -18.04 4.21
N PRO A 61 -10.52 -18.36 3.65
CA PRO A 61 -11.77 -17.67 3.96
C PRO A 61 -12.17 -17.75 5.44
N GLY A 62 -11.81 -18.85 6.12
CA GLY A 62 -12.11 -19.04 7.53
C GLY A 62 -11.20 -18.26 8.49
N ALA A 63 -10.10 -17.67 8.01
CA ALA A 63 -9.24 -16.83 8.82
C ALA A 63 -9.83 -15.41 8.92
N VAL A 64 -10.79 -15.24 9.81
CA VAL A 64 -11.52 -13.97 10.01
C VAL A 64 -10.92 -13.21 11.18
N MET A 65 -10.71 -11.90 10.99
CA MET A 65 -10.26 -10.98 12.02
C MET A 65 -11.17 -9.74 12.04
N TRP A 66 -11.56 -9.31 13.22
CA TRP A 66 -12.26 -8.05 13.43
C TRP A 66 -11.27 -6.94 13.72
N HIS A 67 -11.17 -5.97 12.80
CA HIS A 67 -10.27 -4.84 12.94
C HIS A 67 -10.98 -3.66 13.59
N ILE A 68 -10.67 -3.37 14.86
CA ILE A 68 -11.19 -2.22 15.58
C ILE A 68 -10.47 -0.96 15.11
N ILE A 69 -11.20 -0.01 14.52
CA ILE A 69 -10.66 1.27 14.08
C ILE A 69 -11.05 2.35 15.10
N PRO A 70 -10.09 2.93 15.83
CA PRO A 70 -10.37 4.00 16.79
C PRO A 70 -10.99 5.24 16.10
N PRO A 71 -11.91 5.98 16.77
CA PRO A 71 -12.55 7.17 16.20
C PRO A 71 -11.55 8.22 15.68
N ALA A 72 -10.40 8.37 16.33
CA ALA A 72 -9.34 9.29 15.89
C ALA A 72 -8.82 8.99 14.47
N LYS A 73 -8.94 7.75 14.00
CA LYS A 73 -8.57 7.34 12.63
C LYS A 73 -9.69 7.56 11.60
N LEU A 74 -10.91 7.91 12.04
CA LEU A 74 -12.07 8.16 11.17
C LEU A 74 -12.21 9.65 10.81
N THR A 75 -11.16 10.43 10.93
CA THR A 75 -11.14 11.86 10.63
C THR A 75 -10.59 12.15 9.25
N GLY A 76 -11.05 13.25 8.63
CA GLY A 76 -10.53 13.69 7.34
C GLY A 76 -9.03 14.07 7.40
N ALA A 77 -8.54 14.56 8.56
CA ALA A 77 -7.13 14.85 8.76
C ALA A 77 -6.28 13.58 8.75
N TYR A 78 -6.71 12.55 9.49
CA TYR A 78 -6.03 11.26 9.47
C TYR A 78 -6.02 10.63 8.08
N PHE A 79 -7.16 10.67 7.37
CA PHE A 79 -7.28 10.14 6.02
C PHE A 79 -6.29 10.82 5.05
N ARG A 80 -6.17 12.15 5.08
CA ARG A 80 -5.19 12.88 4.25
C ARG A 80 -3.75 12.48 4.58
N ARG A 81 -3.41 12.48 5.90
CA ARG A 81 -2.08 12.07 6.36
C ARG A 81 -1.76 10.63 5.93
N LEU A 82 -2.70 9.70 6.09
CA LEU A 82 -2.52 8.32 5.65
C LEU A 82 -2.31 8.23 4.13
N SER A 83 -3.14 8.93 3.34
CA SER A 83 -3.03 8.94 1.87
C SER A 83 -1.68 9.48 1.40
N TYR A 84 -1.21 10.58 2.01
CA TYR A 84 0.11 11.13 1.73
C TYR A 84 1.23 10.11 2.04
N ASN A 85 1.20 9.48 3.21
CA ASN A 85 2.21 8.48 3.59
C ASN A 85 2.17 7.20 2.73
N VAL A 86 1.01 6.84 2.18
CA VAL A 86 0.92 5.79 1.15
C VAL A 86 1.75 6.17 -0.08
N GLY A 87 1.70 7.43 -0.50
CA GLY A 87 2.53 7.95 -1.60
C GLY A 87 4.03 7.91 -1.27
N VAL A 88 4.41 8.35 -0.08
CA VAL A 88 5.80 8.27 0.41
C VAL A 88 6.29 6.82 0.43
N SER A 89 5.48 5.89 0.92
CA SER A 89 5.81 4.46 0.93
C SER A 89 5.99 3.90 -0.49
N GLN A 90 5.15 4.31 -1.45
CA GLN A 90 5.31 3.93 -2.85
C GLN A 90 6.62 4.48 -3.44
N ARG A 91 7.00 5.71 -3.07
CA ARG A 91 8.27 6.32 -3.47
C ARG A 91 9.45 5.52 -2.94
N LEU A 92 9.50 5.26 -1.63
CA LEU A 92 10.57 4.48 -0.99
C LEU A 92 10.77 3.12 -1.66
N ARG A 93 9.70 2.35 -1.81
CA ARG A 93 9.78 1.05 -2.48
C ARG A 93 10.24 1.17 -3.93
N ALA A 94 9.79 2.20 -4.65
CA ALA A 94 10.21 2.42 -6.03
C ALA A 94 11.70 2.78 -6.14
N GLU A 95 12.27 3.47 -5.15
CA GLU A 95 13.71 3.77 -5.04
C GLU A 95 14.52 2.51 -4.72
N ILE A 96 14.12 1.75 -3.70
CA ILE A 96 14.76 0.48 -3.31
C ILE A 96 14.85 -0.47 -4.51
N HIS A 97 13.75 -0.62 -5.25
CA HIS A 97 13.68 -1.53 -6.39
C HIS A 97 14.06 -0.90 -7.74
N ARG A 98 14.57 0.35 -7.75
CA ARG A 98 14.95 1.11 -8.97
C ARG A 98 13.84 1.17 -10.04
N ARG A 99 12.57 1.32 -9.59
CA ARG A 99 11.37 1.29 -10.46
C ARG A 99 10.64 2.63 -10.52
N LEU A 100 11.29 3.74 -10.19
CA LEU A 100 10.68 5.07 -10.19
C LEU A 100 9.95 5.42 -11.51
N PRO A 101 10.57 5.24 -12.71
CA PRO A 101 9.88 5.59 -13.95
C PRO A 101 8.59 4.81 -14.15
N LYS A 102 8.61 3.50 -13.89
CA LYS A 102 7.44 2.64 -13.95
C LYS A 102 6.35 3.09 -12.97
N THR A 103 6.74 3.48 -11.76
CA THR A 103 5.80 3.93 -10.72
C THR A 103 5.12 5.23 -11.12
N PHE A 104 5.83 6.18 -11.75
CA PHE A 104 5.23 7.41 -12.26
C PHE A 104 4.26 7.15 -13.41
N VAL A 105 4.60 6.29 -14.36
CA VAL A 105 3.68 5.89 -15.44
C VAL A 105 2.42 5.26 -14.88
N LEU A 106 2.55 4.35 -13.92
CA LEU A 106 1.40 3.75 -13.22
C LEU A 106 0.56 4.79 -12.47
N GLU A 107 1.16 5.84 -11.94
CA GLU A 107 0.40 6.90 -11.27
C GLU A 107 -0.44 7.70 -12.27
N ILE A 108 0.06 7.95 -13.49
CA ILE A 108 -0.72 8.57 -14.58
C ILE A 108 -1.94 7.71 -14.94
N THR A 109 -1.75 6.40 -15.11
CA THR A 109 -2.88 5.48 -15.41
C THR A 109 -3.91 5.44 -14.29
N LYS A 110 -3.47 5.51 -13.03
CA LYS A 110 -4.37 5.59 -11.88
C LYS A 110 -5.15 6.91 -11.85
N TRP A 111 -4.55 8.02 -12.28
CA TRP A 111 -5.26 9.29 -12.43
C TRP A 111 -6.35 9.20 -13.50
N ALA A 112 -6.04 8.66 -14.68
CA ALA A 112 -7.04 8.43 -15.72
C ALA A 112 -8.22 7.58 -15.21
N ALA A 113 -7.94 6.46 -14.57
CA ALA A 113 -8.96 5.62 -13.94
C ALA A 113 -9.77 6.36 -12.86
N THR A 114 -9.12 7.20 -12.05
CA THR A 114 -9.80 8.00 -11.03
C THR A 114 -10.78 8.99 -11.64
N LEU A 115 -10.40 9.67 -12.72
CA LEU A 115 -11.28 10.62 -13.42
C LEU A 115 -12.49 9.91 -14.03
N VAL A 116 -12.30 8.77 -14.67
CA VAL A 116 -13.41 7.94 -15.20
C VAL A 116 -14.36 7.53 -14.07
N LEU A 117 -13.85 7.05 -12.94
CA LEU A 117 -14.67 6.68 -11.78
C LEU A 117 -15.44 7.88 -11.21
N CYS A 118 -14.86 9.07 -11.22
CA CYS A 118 -15.54 10.28 -10.75
C CYS A 118 -16.77 10.65 -11.60
N CYS A 119 -16.79 10.27 -12.88
CA CYS A 119 -17.95 10.49 -13.73
C CYS A 119 -19.13 9.57 -13.39
N THR A 120 -18.89 8.43 -12.75
CA THR A 120 -19.90 7.41 -12.42
C THR A 120 -20.31 7.41 -10.94
N MET A 121 -19.55 8.10 -10.09
CA MET A 121 -19.76 8.12 -8.64
C MET A 121 -20.51 9.37 -8.18
N PRO A 122 -21.26 9.29 -7.04
CA PRO A 122 -21.85 10.46 -6.41
C PRO A 122 -20.78 11.53 -6.09
N PRO A 123 -21.09 12.83 -6.22
CA PRO A 123 -20.13 13.94 -6.06
C PRO A 123 -19.36 13.92 -4.73
N ARG A 124 -20.01 13.48 -3.65
CA ARG A 124 -19.38 13.35 -2.33
C ARG A 124 -18.25 12.30 -2.34
N LYS A 125 -18.49 11.14 -2.96
CA LYS A 125 -17.49 10.06 -3.08
C LYS A 125 -16.35 10.47 -4.03
N SER A 126 -16.69 11.09 -5.16
CA SER A 126 -15.71 11.60 -6.13
C SER A 126 -14.73 12.59 -5.49
N ARG A 127 -15.24 13.54 -4.68
CA ARG A 127 -14.38 14.49 -3.95
C ARG A 127 -13.38 13.80 -3.01
N TRP A 128 -13.81 12.75 -2.30
CA TRP A 128 -12.91 11.99 -1.43
C TRP A 128 -11.88 11.20 -2.23
N LEU A 129 -12.29 10.58 -3.33
CA LEU A 129 -11.40 9.84 -4.22
C LEU A 129 -10.33 10.75 -4.85
N LEU A 130 -10.71 11.93 -5.33
CA LEU A 130 -9.77 12.93 -5.86
C LEU A 130 -8.79 13.43 -4.79
N ARG A 131 -9.28 13.74 -3.58
CA ARG A 131 -8.41 14.13 -2.47
C ARG A 131 -7.41 13.05 -2.11
N MET A 132 -7.86 11.80 -2.00
CA MET A 132 -7.00 10.65 -1.75
C MET A 132 -5.91 10.55 -2.83
N ARG A 133 -6.28 10.60 -4.10
CA ARG A 133 -5.34 10.50 -5.22
C ARG A 133 -4.32 11.63 -5.18
N LEU A 134 -4.78 12.86 -4.95
CA LEU A 134 -3.91 14.03 -4.84
C LEU A 134 -2.87 13.87 -3.72
N GLU A 135 -3.28 13.45 -2.53
CA GLU A 135 -2.35 13.27 -1.41
C GLU A 135 -1.36 12.13 -1.66
N ILE A 136 -1.80 11.02 -2.28
CA ILE A 136 -0.90 9.94 -2.69
C ILE A 136 0.14 10.46 -3.69
N SER A 137 -0.28 11.19 -4.71
CA SER A 137 0.65 11.77 -5.69
C SER A 137 1.63 12.75 -5.03
N ARG A 138 1.16 13.62 -4.13
CA ARG A 138 2.04 14.52 -3.36
C ARG A 138 3.12 13.76 -2.59
N GLY A 139 2.74 12.70 -1.89
CA GLY A 139 3.68 11.84 -1.18
C GLY A 139 4.68 11.15 -2.13
N LEU A 140 4.19 10.65 -3.26
CA LEU A 140 5.03 9.99 -4.27
C LEU A 140 6.07 10.94 -4.88
N PHE A 141 5.73 12.21 -5.08
CA PHE A 141 6.65 13.21 -5.63
C PHE A 141 7.55 13.88 -4.60
N THR A 142 7.32 13.63 -3.30
CA THR A 142 8.19 14.18 -2.24
C THR A 142 9.56 13.52 -2.29
N LYS A 143 10.62 14.33 -2.37
CA LYS A 143 12.00 13.84 -2.22
C LYS A 143 12.22 13.44 -0.77
N ILE A 144 12.62 12.20 -0.55
CA ILE A 144 13.00 11.72 0.77
C ILE A 144 14.45 12.16 0.98
N LYS A 145 14.68 12.97 2.02
CA LYS A 145 16.05 13.30 2.44
C LYS A 145 16.58 12.09 3.19
N ASN A 146 17.61 11.46 2.63
CA ASN A 146 18.44 10.51 3.35
C ASN A 146 19.27 11.24 4.39
#